data_f5c90a89782d14c45b0ee8e3679ac5bd
#
_entry.id   f5c90a89782d14c45b0ee8e3679ac5bd
#
_cell.length_a   1.000
_cell.length_b   1.000
_cell.length_c   1.000
_cell.angle_alpha   90.00
_cell.angle_beta   90.00
_cell.angle_gamma   90.00
#
_symmetry.space_group_name_H-M   'P 1'
#
loop_
_entity.id
_entity.type
_entity.pdbx_description
1 polymer ?
#
loop_
_entity_poly.entity_id
_entity_poly.type
_entity_poly.pdbx_seq_one_letter_code
_entity_poly.pdbx_strand_id
1 'polypeptide(L)'
;AIQGDFLEGLSRDAFKTALDISAYSFPALIKALVPLMEGHPSSVLTLTYLGSERVVPNYNTMGVAKAALEASVRYLANSLGPKGIRANAISSGPIKTLAASGIKDFSKILKYMETAAPLRRTVTIDEVGNTAAFLLSDYASGITGDNVYVDAGFHAVAVADILE
;
A
#
# COMPACT_ATOMS: atom_id res chain seq x y z
N ALA A 1 -6.37 -1.26 18.10
CA ALA A 1 -6.02 -2.41 17.27
C ALA A 1 -7.31 -3.13 16.88
N ILE A 2 -7.46 -3.44 15.60
CA ILE A 2 -8.61 -4.22 15.10
C ILE A 2 -8.36 -5.66 15.56
N GLN A 3 -9.14 -6.13 16.53
CA GLN A 3 -9.06 -7.50 17.05
C GLN A 3 -10.27 -8.32 16.58
N GLY A 4 -10.09 -9.63 16.45
CA GLY A 4 -11.14 -10.52 16.00
C GLY A 4 -11.29 -10.58 14.48
N ASP A 5 -12.40 -11.13 14.01
CA ASP A 5 -12.76 -11.13 12.59
C ASP A 5 -13.30 -9.76 12.13
N PHE A 6 -13.64 -9.67 10.84
CA PHE A 6 -14.11 -8.41 10.26
C PHE A 6 -15.36 -7.85 10.94
N LEU A 7 -16.33 -8.71 11.27
CA LEU A 7 -17.60 -8.28 11.88
C LEU A 7 -17.46 -8.00 13.38
N GLU A 8 -16.69 -8.82 14.11
CA GLU A 8 -16.43 -8.61 15.54
C GLU A 8 -15.71 -7.30 15.81
N GLY A 9 -14.71 -6.95 14.98
CA GLY A 9 -13.96 -5.70 15.09
C GLY A 9 -14.65 -4.49 14.48
N LEU A 10 -15.80 -4.66 13.82
CA LEU A 10 -16.47 -3.60 13.10
C LEU A 10 -17.27 -2.68 14.05
N SER A 11 -16.85 -1.43 14.11
CA SER A 11 -17.65 -0.36 14.71
C SER A 11 -17.61 0.88 13.82
N ARG A 12 -18.61 1.76 13.96
CA ARG A 12 -18.65 3.03 13.20
C ARG A 12 -17.38 3.85 13.43
N ASP A 13 -16.93 3.94 14.66
CA ASP A 13 -15.76 4.75 15.02
C ASP A 13 -14.45 4.14 14.53
N ALA A 14 -14.28 2.82 14.65
CA ALA A 14 -13.12 2.12 14.12
C ALA A 14 -13.04 2.24 12.58
N PHE A 15 -14.18 2.08 11.90
CA PHE A 15 -14.27 2.21 10.44
C PHE A 15 -13.95 3.64 9.99
N LYS A 16 -14.56 4.65 10.64
CA LYS A 16 -14.29 6.06 10.37
C LYS A 16 -12.82 6.41 10.59
N THR A 17 -12.25 6.00 11.72
CA THR A 17 -10.84 6.26 12.05
C THR A 17 -9.90 5.62 11.03
N ALA A 18 -10.16 4.38 10.60
CA ALA A 18 -9.34 3.70 9.61
C ALA A 18 -9.36 4.43 8.26
N LEU A 19 -10.54 4.87 7.80
CA LEU A 19 -10.66 5.63 6.55
C LEU A 19 -10.03 7.02 6.67
N ASP A 20 -10.26 7.73 7.76
CA ASP A 20 -9.72 9.08 7.97
C ASP A 20 -8.19 9.07 7.96
N ILE A 21 -7.58 8.19 8.75
CA ILE A 21 -6.12 8.13 8.88
C ILE A 21 -5.46 7.48 7.67
N SER A 22 -5.99 6.38 7.17
CA SER A 22 -5.27 5.53 6.20
C SER A 22 -5.70 5.71 4.75
N ALA A 23 -6.78 6.45 4.49
CA ALA A 23 -7.22 6.80 3.14
C ALA A 23 -7.27 8.31 2.92
N TYR A 24 -8.03 9.06 3.75
CA TYR A 24 -8.25 10.49 3.55
C TYR A 24 -6.99 11.34 3.77
N SER A 25 -6.12 10.97 4.69
CA SER A 25 -4.91 11.75 5.03
C SER A 25 -4.02 12.03 3.81
N PHE A 26 -3.89 11.08 2.88
CA PHE A 26 -3.05 11.25 1.69
C PHE A 26 -3.60 12.31 0.73
N PRO A 27 -4.83 12.21 0.20
CA PRO A 27 -5.38 13.26 -0.66
C PRO A 27 -5.50 14.61 0.05
N ALA A 28 -5.75 14.65 1.35
CA ALA A 28 -5.79 15.89 2.12
C ALA A 28 -4.42 16.58 2.17
N LEU A 29 -3.35 15.81 2.44
CA LEU A 29 -1.98 16.31 2.42
C LEU A 29 -1.61 16.83 1.02
N ILE A 30 -1.90 16.05 -0.04
CA ILE A 30 -1.60 16.44 -1.40
C ILE A 30 -2.34 17.72 -1.78
N LYS A 31 -3.62 17.85 -1.43
CA LYS A 31 -4.39 19.08 -1.66
C LYS A 31 -3.70 20.31 -1.06
N ALA A 32 -3.14 20.18 0.13
CA ALA A 32 -2.42 21.28 0.78
C ALA A 32 -1.07 21.59 0.11
N LEU A 33 -0.41 20.59 -0.48
CA LEU A 33 0.91 20.73 -1.11
C LEU A 33 0.85 21.14 -2.58
N VAL A 34 -0.28 20.97 -3.29
CA VAL A 34 -0.41 21.31 -4.72
C VAL A 34 0.11 22.70 -5.07
N PRO A 35 -0.20 23.79 -4.30
CA PRO A 35 0.31 25.11 -4.65
C PRO A 35 1.85 25.23 -4.66
N LEU A 36 2.54 24.35 -3.93
CA LEU A 36 4.00 24.31 -3.86
C LEU A 36 4.62 23.43 -4.96
N MET A 37 3.82 22.60 -5.62
CA MET A 37 4.25 21.69 -6.67
C MET A 37 3.92 22.17 -8.08
N GLU A 38 2.97 23.09 -8.22
CA GLU A 38 2.57 23.64 -9.53
C GLU A 38 3.73 24.35 -10.23
N GLY A 39 3.86 24.10 -11.54
CA GLY A 39 4.93 24.65 -12.36
C GLY A 39 6.25 23.87 -12.31
N HIS A 40 6.31 22.80 -11.54
CA HIS A 40 7.48 21.90 -11.45
C HIS A 40 7.06 20.46 -11.71
N PRO A 41 7.84 19.68 -12.50
CA PRO A 41 7.66 18.23 -12.56
C PRO A 41 7.73 17.65 -11.15
N SER A 42 6.64 17.05 -10.71
CA SER A 42 6.53 16.57 -9.33
C SER A 42 5.94 15.16 -9.27
N SER A 43 6.22 14.45 -8.21
CA SER A 43 5.67 13.11 -7.98
C SER A 43 5.30 12.93 -6.52
N VAL A 44 4.16 12.28 -6.30
CA VAL A 44 3.69 11.90 -4.97
C VAL A 44 3.50 10.40 -4.91
N LEU A 45 3.78 9.81 -3.75
CA LEU A 45 3.79 8.37 -3.55
C LEU A 45 3.15 8.03 -2.20
N THR A 46 2.40 6.94 -2.18
CA THR A 46 1.89 6.35 -0.94
C THR A 46 2.21 4.86 -0.85
N LEU A 47 2.09 4.29 0.34
CA LEU A 47 2.24 2.86 0.57
C LEU A 47 0.89 2.21 0.83
N THR A 48 0.64 1.12 0.12
CA THR A 48 -0.53 0.27 0.29
C THR A 48 -0.12 -1.18 0.60
N TYR A 49 -1.07 -2.08 0.59
CA TYR A 49 -0.84 -3.48 0.90
C TYR A 49 -1.88 -4.35 0.18
N LEU A 50 -1.49 -5.56 -0.20
CA LEU A 50 -2.32 -6.53 -0.92
C LEU A 50 -3.70 -6.80 -0.27
N GLY A 51 -3.83 -6.52 1.04
CA GLY A 51 -5.11 -6.57 1.73
C GLY A 51 -6.20 -5.62 1.21
N SER A 52 -5.86 -4.69 0.31
CA SER A 52 -6.80 -3.87 -0.45
C SER A 52 -7.58 -4.67 -1.50
N GLU A 53 -6.98 -5.71 -2.05
CA GLU A 53 -7.52 -6.51 -3.16
C GLU A 53 -7.91 -7.92 -2.73
N ARG A 54 -7.18 -8.50 -1.78
CA ARG A 54 -7.38 -9.86 -1.30
C ARG A 54 -7.57 -9.88 0.21
N VAL A 55 -8.37 -10.80 0.69
CA VAL A 55 -8.58 -10.96 2.13
C VAL A 55 -7.29 -11.45 2.78
N VAL A 56 -6.77 -10.64 3.70
CA VAL A 56 -5.71 -11.02 4.61
C VAL A 56 -6.31 -11.17 6.01
N PRO A 57 -6.24 -12.33 6.64
CA PRO A 57 -6.79 -12.55 7.98
C PRO A 57 -6.32 -11.49 8.98
N ASN A 58 -7.22 -10.98 9.80
CA ASN A 58 -6.99 -9.92 10.80
C ASN A 58 -6.62 -8.52 10.24
N TYR A 59 -6.58 -8.34 8.91
CA TYR A 59 -6.35 -7.01 8.34
C TYR A 59 -7.64 -6.18 8.26
N ASN A 60 -8.77 -6.83 8.06
CA ASN A 60 -10.15 -6.34 8.25
C ASN A 60 -10.43 -4.95 7.65
N THR A 61 -10.89 -3.99 8.46
CA THR A 61 -11.22 -2.61 8.04
C THR A 61 -10.03 -1.89 7.39
N MET A 62 -8.79 -2.27 7.74
CA MET A 62 -7.61 -1.71 7.08
C MET A 62 -7.53 -2.09 5.60
N GLY A 63 -8.00 -3.27 5.21
CA GLY A 63 -8.12 -3.66 3.81
C GLY A 63 -9.05 -2.72 3.04
N VAL A 64 -10.20 -2.41 3.61
CA VAL A 64 -11.16 -1.43 3.04
C VAL A 64 -10.53 -0.04 2.92
N ALA A 65 -9.81 0.40 3.96
CA ALA A 65 -9.13 1.69 3.93
C ALA A 65 -8.02 1.75 2.87
N LYS A 66 -7.25 0.65 2.69
CA LYS A 66 -6.24 0.57 1.63
C LYS A 66 -6.85 0.54 0.22
N ALA A 67 -7.98 -0.12 0.03
CA ALA A 67 -8.72 -0.07 -1.24
C ALA A 67 -9.18 1.37 -1.57
N ALA A 68 -9.68 2.09 -0.57
CA ALA A 68 -10.05 3.50 -0.71
C ALA A 68 -8.84 4.39 -1.02
N LEU A 69 -7.68 4.13 -0.40
CA LEU A 69 -6.42 4.81 -0.68
C LEU A 69 -5.98 4.61 -2.13
N GLU A 70 -5.99 3.38 -2.63
CA GLU A 70 -5.63 3.06 -4.03
C GLU A 70 -6.59 3.69 -5.03
N ALA A 71 -7.87 3.72 -4.73
CA ALA A 71 -8.83 4.48 -5.53
C ALA A 71 -8.47 5.96 -5.55
N SER A 72 -8.11 6.55 -4.40
CA SER A 72 -7.70 7.96 -4.29
C SER A 72 -6.46 8.27 -5.13
N VAL A 73 -5.49 7.34 -5.24
CA VAL A 73 -4.32 7.50 -6.12
C VAL A 73 -4.74 7.69 -7.58
N ARG A 74 -5.68 6.89 -8.08
CA ARG A 74 -6.18 7.01 -9.45
C ARG A 74 -6.87 8.36 -9.70
N TYR A 75 -7.70 8.82 -8.77
CA TYR A 75 -8.35 10.13 -8.86
C TYR A 75 -7.34 11.28 -8.75
N LEU A 76 -6.33 11.17 -7.90
CA LEU A 76 -5.24 12.13 -7.80
C LEU A 76 -4.43 12.20 -9.11
N ALA A 77 -4.08 11.05 -9.68
CA ALA A 77 -3.36 11.00 -10.96
C ALA A 77 -4.12 11.73 -12.08
N ASN A 78 -5.44 11.49 -12.16
CA ASN A 78 -6.27 12.20 -13.13
C ASN A 78 -6.35 13.72 -12.88
N SER A 79 -6.49 14.12 -11.62
CA SER A 79 -6.62 15.54 -11.26
C SER A 79 -5.30 16.31 -11.36
N LEU A 80 -4.18 15.66 -11.13
CA LEU A 80 -2.86 16.27 -11.05
C LEU A 80 -2.07 16.15 -12.35
N GLY A 81 -2.40 15.18 -13.21
CA GLY A 81 -1.72 14.95 -14.48
C GLY A 81 -1.64 16.20 -15.38
N PRO A 82 -2.73 16.97 -15.58
CA PRO A 82 -2.68 18.24 -16.33
C PRO A 82 -1.72 19.29 -15.75
N LYS A 83 -1.32 19.14 -14.47
CA LYS A 83 -0.36 20.01 -13.78
C LYS A 83 1.08 19.47 -13.81
N GLY A 84 1.32 18.37 -14.52
CA GLY A 84 2.63 17.70 -14.57
C GLY A 84 3.01 16.96 -13.29
N ILE A 85 2.05 16.65 -12.43
CA ILE A 85 2.28 15.99 -11.14
C ILE A 85 1.78 14.54 -11.24
N ARG A 86 2.65 13.58 -10.94
CA ARG A 86 2.33 12.15 -10.94
C ARG A 86 1.94 11.66 -9.54
N ALA A 87 1.04 10.69 -9.47
CA ALA A 87 0.61 10.08 -8.21
C ALA A 87 0.58 8.55 -8.37
N ASN A 88 1.34 7.84 -7.52
CA ASN A 88 1.43 6.38 -7.56
C ASN A 88 1.36 5.78 -6.14
N ALA A 89 1.20 4.48 -6.07
CA ALA A 89 1.29 3.70 -4.85
C ALA A 89 2.31 2.56 -4.99
N ILE A 90 2.87 2.12 -3.87
CA ILE A 90 3.60 0.86 -3.77
C ILE A 90 2.82 -0.08 -2.86
N SER A 91 2.45 -1.25 -3.36
CA SER A 91 1.94 -2.36 -2.57
C SER A 91 3.13 -3.18 -2.09
N SER A 92 3.54 -2.94 -0.86
CA SER A 92 4.68 -3.61 -0.25
C SER A 92 4.27 -4.95 0.35
N GLY A 93 5.09 -5.97 0.17
CA GLY A 93 5.03 -7.17 1.01
C GLY A 93 5.26 -6.84 2.49
N PRO A 94 4.99 -7.77 3.40
CA PRO A 94 5.18 -7.53 4.83
C PRO A 94 6.68 -7.35 5.15
N ILE A 95 6.98 -6.23 5.81
CA ILE A 95 8.31 -5.86 6.26
C ILE A 95 8.32 -5.76 7.78
N LYS A 96 9.36 -6.27 8.41
CA LYS A 96 9.53 -6.20 9.86
C LYS A 96 9.83 -4.75 10.27
N THR A 97 8.79 -4.03 10.65
CA THR A 97 8.86 -2.64 11.16
C THR A 97 8.30 -2.56 12.57
N LEU A 98 8.55 -1.44 13.26
CA LEU A 98 7.95 -1.19 14.57
C LEU A 98 6.42 -1.21 14.50
N ALA A 99 5.81 -0.64 13.48
CA ALA A 99 4.36 -0.67 13.28
C ALA A 99 3.84 -2.11 13.06
N ALA A 100 4.58 -2.93 12.31
CA ALA A 100 4.22 -4.32 12.04
C ALA A 100 4.31 -5.21 13.29
N SER A 101 5.16 -4.86 14.27
CA SER A 101 5.27 -5.62 15.52
C SER A 101 3.98 -5.63 16.36
N GLY A 102 3.08 -4.68 16.14
CA GLY A 102 1.75 -4.64 16.76
C GLY A 102 0.70 -5.55 16.11
N ILE A 103 1.01 -6.18 14.98
CA ILE A 103 0.10 -7.11 14.30
C ILE A 103 0.21 -8.49 14.94
N LYS A 104 -0.91 -9.03 15.38
CA LYS A 104 -0.97 -10.39 15.93
C LYS A 104 -0.47 -11.41 14.90
N ASP A 105 0.35 -12.34 15.34
CA ASP A 105 0.90 -13.43 14.52
C ASP A 105 1.73 -12.97 13.30
N PHE A 106 2.28 -11.75 13.31
CA PHE A 106 3.04 -11.21 12.19
C PHE A 106 4.23 -12.09 11.76
N SER A 107 4.88 -12.76 12.70
CA SER A 107 5.95 -13.72 12.41
C SER A 107 5.47 -14.92 11.58
N LYS A 108 4.23 -15.36 11.76
CA LYS A 108 3.64 -16.43 10.95
C LYS A 108 3.38 -15.95 9.53
N ILE A 109 2.94 -14.69 9.37
CA ILE A 109 2.76 -14.06 8.05
C ILE A 109 4.10 -14.01 7.31
N LEU A 110 5.16 -13.55 7.97
CA LEU A 110 6.50 -13.52 7.36
C LEU A 110 6.95 -14.91 6.91
N LYS A 111 6.85 -15.90 7.78
CA LYS A 111 7.23 -17.29 7.47
C LYS A 111 6.39 -17.86 6.31
N TYR A 112 5.09 -17.58 6.27
CA TYR A 112 4.24 -17.99 5.15
C TYR A 112 4.70 -17.35 3.83
N MET A 113 5.03 -16.05 3.85
CA MET A 113 5.53 -15.34 2.66
C MET A 113 6.85 -15.92 2.15
N GLU A 114 7.74 -16.34 3.06
CA GLU A 114 9.02 -17.00 2.70
C GLU A 114 8.81 -18.30 1.91
N THR A 115 7.72 -18.99 2.14
CA THR A 115 7.40 -20.24 1.42
C THR A 115 6.53 -19.99 0.19
N ALA A 116 5.59 -19.06 0.26
CA ALA A 116 4.57 -18.86 -0.76
C ALA A 116 4.99 -17.89 -1.88
N ALA A 117 5.86 -16.91 -1.58
CA ALA A 117 6.30 -15.95 -2.60
C ALA A 117 7.21 -16.61 -3.64
N PRO A 118 7.13 -16.26 -4.93
CA PRO A 118 8.00 -16.78 -5.99
C PRO A 118 9.49 -16.69 -5.68
N LEU A 119 9.95 -15.57 -5.07
CA LEU A 119 11.35 -15.41 -4.68
C LEU A 119 11.73 -16.14 -3.38
N ARG A 120 10.79 -16.87 -2.75
CA ARG A 120 11.01 -17.65 -1.52
C ARG A 120 11.63 -16.83 -0.38
N ARG A 121 11.31 -15.57 -0.29
CA ARG A 121 11.73 -14.66 0.76
C ARG A 121 10.77 -13.49 0.93
N THR A 122 10.88 -12.77 2.01
CA THR A 122 10.25 -11.45 2.17
C THR A 122 11.08 -10.37 1.47
N VAL A 123 10.48 -9.21 1.27
CA VAL A 123 11.17 -8.02 0.75
C VAL A 123 11.82 -7.23 1.87
N THR A 124 12.80 -6.41 1.53
CA THR A 124 13.51 -5.53 2.44
C THR A 124 12.99 -4.09 2.35
N ILE A 125 13.32 -3.28 3.35
CA ILE A 125 13.03 -1.84 3.35
C ILE A 125 13.72 -1.17 2.15
N ASP A 126 14.95 -1.57 1.84
CA ASP A 126 15.74 -0.99 0.74
C ASP A 126 15.12 -1.29 -0.63
N GLU A 127 14.55 -2.48 -0.84
CA GLU A 127 13.87 -2.82 -2.09
C GLU A 127 12.62 -1.94 -2.32
N VAL A 128 11.86 -1.68 -1.27
CA VAL A 128 10.73 -0.74 -1.33
C VAL A 128 11.24 0.69 -1.52
N GLY A 129 12.31 1.08 -0.82
CA GLY A 129 12.95 2.39 -0.94
C GLY A 129 13.50 2.66 -2.35
N ASN A 130 14.15 1.67 -2.97
CA ASN A 130 14.65 1.76 -4.34
C ASN A 130 13.51 1.95 -5.35
N THR A 131 12.42 1.22 -5.19
CA THR A 131 11.22 1.38 -6.02
C THR A 131 10.59 2.76 -5.81
N ALA A 132 10.55 3.24 -4.57
CA ALA A 132 10.07 4.59 -4.27
C ALA A 132 10.95 5.65 -4.93
N ALA A 133 12.28 5.53 -4.85
CA ALA A 133 13.21 6.43 -5.50
C ALA A 133 13.03 6.45 -7.03
N PHE A 134 12.83 5.29 -7.66
CA PHE A 134 12.51 5.18 -9.07
C PHE A 134 11.19 5.91 -9.41
N LEU A 135 10.10 5.62 -8.70
CA LEU A 135 8.79 6.21 -8.98
C LEU A 135 8.74 7.73 -8.74
N LEU A 136 9.56 8.24 -7.83
CA LEU A 136 9.68 9.67 -7.56
C LEU A 136 10.62 10.39 -8.52
N SER A 137 11.47 9.68 -9.26
CA SER A 137 12.43 10.24 -10.21
C SER A 137 11.84 10.45 -11.59
N ASP A 138 12.57 11.15 -12.46
CA ASP A 138 12.22 11.37 -13.87
C ASP A 138 12.26 10.08 -14.71
N TYR A 139 12.94 9.03 -14.25
CA TYR A 139 12.92 7.71 -14.90
C TYR A 139 11.51 7.09 -14.95
N ALA A 140 10.62 7.50 -14.06
CA ALA A 140 9.23 7.07 -14.04
C ALA A 140 8.26 8.12 -14.63
N SER A 141 8.73 9.02 -15.49
CA SER A 141 7.94 10.14 -16.02
C SER A 141 6.64 9.73 -16.76
N GLY A 142 6.58 8.50 -17.27
CA GLY A 142 5.39 7.95 -17.92
C GLY A 142 4.48 7.15 -16.97
N ILE A 143 4.77 7.06 -15.66
CA ILE A 143 4.03 6.22 -14.71
C ILE A 143 3.22 7.11 -13.75
N THR A 144 1.89 7.00 -13.82
CA THR A 144 0.98 7.68 -12.88
C THR A 144 -0.33 6.90 -12.73
N GLY A 145 -0.93 6.94 -11.55
CA GLY A 145 -2.18 6.23 -11.23
C GLY A 145 -1.99 4.74 -10.97
N ASP A 146 -0.75 4.28 -10.87
CA ASP A 146 -0.41 2.88 -10.75
C ASP A 146 -0.14 2.44 -9.30
N ASN A 147 -0.32 1.14 -9.07
CA ASN A 147 0.01 0.46 -7.83
C ASN A 147 1.08 -0.60 -8.12
N VAL A 148 2.33 -0.29 -7.78
CA VAL A 148 3.49 -1.13 -8.06
C VAL A 148 3.72 -2.11 -6.92
N TYR A 149 3.75 -3.40 -7.23
CA TYR A 149 3.99 -4.44 -6.24
C TYR A 149 5.48 -4.64 -5.97
N VAL A 150 5.83 -4.59 -4.69
CA VAL A 150 7.16 -4.94 -4.17
C VAL A 150 6.97 -5.96 -3.05
N ASP A 151 6.72 -7.22 -3.41
CA ASP A 151 6.29 -8.27 -2.50
C ASP A 151 6.90 -9.65 -2.81
N ALA A 152 8.03 -9.68 -3.48
CA ALA A 152 8.70 -10.90 -3.94
C ALA A 152 7.84 -11.77 -4.89
N GLY A 153 6.83 -11.15 -5.55
CA GLY A 153 5.93 -11.81 -6.49
C GLY A 153 4.70 -12.47 -5.85
N PHE A 154 4.51 -12.29 -4.55
CA PHE A 154 3.41 -12.96 -3.83
C PHE A 154 2.02 -12.64 -4.39
N HIS A 155 1.77 -11.41 -4.80
CA HIS A 155 0.47 -11.01 -5.37
C HIS A 155 0.07 -11.83 -6.61
N ALA A 156 1.03 -12.34 -7.37
CA ALA A 156 0.79 -13.09 -8.60
C ALA A 156 0.43 -14.57 -8.35
N VAL A 157 0.60 -15.06 -7.12
CA VAL A 157 0.36 -16.47 -6.78
C VAL A 157 -1.07 -16.65 -6.28
N ALA A 158 -1.82 -17.55 -6.89
CA ALA A 158 -3.16 -17.92 -6.45
C ALA A 158 -3.13 -18.97 -5.33
N VAL A 159 -2.25 -19.95 -5.44
CA VAL A 159 -2.07 -21.05 -4.48
C VAL A 159 -0.57 -21.24 -4.24
N ALA A 160 -0.18 -21.25 -2.97
CA ALA A 160 1.19 -21.59 -2.61
C ALA A 160 1.50 -23.04 -3.00
N ASP A 161 2.77 -23.29 -3.32
CA ASP A 161 3.24 -24.65 -3.59
C ASP A 161 3.09 -25.51 -2.34
N ILE A 162 2.16 -26.46 -2.37
CA ILE A 162 1.82 -27.38 -1.27
C ILE A 162 2.26 -28.81 -1.57
N LEU A 163 3.03 -29.00 -2.66
CA LEU A 163 3.40 -30.32 -3.18
C LEU A 163 4.82 -30.75 -2.76
N GLU A 164 5.44 -30.08 -1.80
CA GLU A 164 6.68 -30.51 -1.16
C GLU A 164 6.48 -30.94 0.30
#